data_fb55b6a69fe9156b23032ca7c4080cb3
#
_entry.id   fb55b6a69fe9156b23032ca7c4080cb3
#
_cell.length_a   1.000
_cell.length_b   1.000
_cell.length_c   1.000
_cell.angle_alpha   90.00
_cell.angle_beta   90.00
_cell.angle_gamma   90.00
#
_symmetry.space_group_name_H-M   'P 1'
#
loop_
_entity.id
_entity.type
_entity.pdbx_description
1 polymer ?
#
loop_
_entity_poly.entity_id
_entity_poly.type
_entity_poly.pdbx_seq_one_letter_code
_entity_poly.pdbx_strand_id
1 'polypeptide(L)'
;YALQKDLAAHSLTIAEAANPNLGIHILNLQEVKKLYSNINAVQMLDTAGIGPKNGIQQWIMGDTGIAARFNKLFTADKLPLLKEYAVFNVLSAHADVLTPAYYKEALAYRMIRTGAEKEKSATRQTEELNEALLDETYGRLYAKTYFDDESKEQVKSYVDIIRNEYEKLLTGLTWMSPATKQKAILKLKTMDLNIGYPEEWPGYLDKYEIVRPEEGGCLINNTLNMEKAQREWNSQLIGKPVSKTLWIGETQPQTINAFYDQTQNSINFPAGILQAPFYDKNADRETNLGGVGMVIAHEITHSFDNNGAKYDEMGRLRNWWTAKD
;
A
#
# COMPACT_ATOMS: atom_id res chain seq x y z
N TYR A 1 3.92 26.98 1.90
CA TYR A 1 3.13 27.02 0.67
C TYR A 1 4.00 27.24 -0.58
N ALA A 2 4.81 28.31 -0.64
CA ALA A 2 5.64 28.62 -1.82
C ALA A 2 6.60 27.46 -2.15
N LEU A 3 7.27 26.87 -1.15
CA LEU A 3 8.15 25.74 -1.31
C LEU A 3 7.40 24.48 -1.81
N GLN A 4 6.24 24.19 -1.26
CA GLN A 4 5.41 23.06 -1.71
C GLN A 4 4.95 23.22 -3.16
N LYS A 5 4.53 24.44 -3.52
CA LYS A 5 4.16 24.78 -4.91
C LYS A 5 5.33 24.63 -5.87
N ASP A 6 6.52 25.06 -5.45
CA ASP A 6 7.75 24.92 -6.26
C ASP A 6 8.12 23.44 -6.46
N LEU A 7 8.08 22.62 -5.41
CA LEU A 7 8.33 21.18 -5.50
C LEU A 7 7.29 20.49 -6.39
N ALA A 8 6.01 20.79 -6.20
CA ALA A 8 4.91 20.22 -6.99
C ALA A 8 5.01 20.56 -8.48
N ALA A 9 5.53 21.74 -8.83
CA ALA A 9 5.75 22.12 -10.23
C ALA A 9 6.84 21.29 -10.94
N HIS A 10 7.61 20.51 -10.19
CA HIS A 10 8.66 19.62 -10.69
C HIS A 10 8.33 18.14 -10.53
N SER A 11 7.11 17.83 -10.05
CA SER A 11 6.64 16.44 -9.96
C SER A 11 6.00 15.98 -11.26
N LEU A 12 5.96 14.66 -11.42
CA LEU A 12 5.17 14.04 -12.47
C LEU A 12 3.69 14.44 -12.34
N THR A 13 3.03 14.69 -13.45
CA THR A 13 1.57 14.81 -13.50
C THR A 13 0.92 13.46 -13.14
N ILE A 14 -0.36 13.46 -12.77
CA ILE A 14 -1.11 12.23 -12.48
C ILE A 14 -1.03 11.25 -13.66
N ALA A 15 -1.13 11.75 -14.89
CA ALA A 15 -1.05 10.91 -16.10
C ALA A 15 0.36 10.32 -16.31
N GLU A 16 1.41 11.09 -16.05
CA GLU A 16 2.79 10.62 -16.13
C GLU A 16 3.11 9.62 -15.00
N ALA A 17 2.65 9.87 -13.78
CA ALA A 17 2.83 8.96 -12.66
C ALA A 17 2.12 7.61 -12.87
N ALA A 18 1.03 7.58 -13.63
CA ALA A 18 0.36 6.33 -14.04
C ALA A 18 1.18 5.51 -15.06
N ASN A 19 2.24 6.08 -15.64
CA ASN A 19 3.16 5.35 -16.51
C ASN A 19 4.35 4.83 -15.71
N PRO A 20 4.44 3.51 -15.42
CA PRO A 20 5.52 2.96 -14.60
C PRO A 20 6.91 3.18 -15.20
N ASN A 21 7.04 3.37 -16.51
CA ASN A 21 8.32 3.69 -17.13
C ASN A 21 8.84 5.09 -16.78
N LEU A 22 7.98 5.99 -16.32
CA LEU A 22 8.33 7.34 -15.87
C LEU A 22 8.45 7.43 -14.35
N GLY A 23 7.76 6.53 -13.62
CA GLY A 23 7.70 6.52 -12.15
C GLY A 23 8.61 5.48 -11.49
N ILE A 24 9.40 4.70 -12.23
CA ILE A 24 10.30 3.69 -11.65
C ILE A 24 11.70 3.84 -12.22
N HIS A 25 12.59 4.39 -11.41
CA HIS A 25 14.01 4.57 -11.77
C HIS A 25 14.87 3.73 -10.81
N ILE A 26 15.55 2.72 -11.32
CA ILE A 26 16.49 1.93 -10.52
C ILE A 26 17.85 2.62 -10.59
N LEU A 27 18.31 3.12 -9.46
CA LEU A 27 19.54 3.89 -9.34
C LEU A 27 20.59 3.12 -8.54
N ASN A 28 21.84 3.12 -9.01
CA ASN A 28 22.98 2.70 -8.22
C ASN A 28 23.51 3.85 -7.34
N LEU A 29 24.49 3.58 -6.47
CA LEU A 29 25.02 4.58 -5.53
C LEU A 29 25.61 5.82 -6.21
N GLN A 30 26.23 5.67 -7.37
CA GLN A 30 26.81 6.81 -8.09
C GLN A 30 25.73 7.72 -8.67
N GLU A 31 24.66 7.13 -9.18
CA GLU A 31 23.51 7.87 -9.70
C GLU A 31 22.76 8.59 -8.57
N VAL A 32 22.60 7.95 -7.40
CA VAL A 32 22.02 8.60 -6.22
C VAL A 32 22.89 9.76 -5.75
N LYS A 33 24.21 9.60 -5.67
CA LYS A 33 25.13 10.69 -5.32
C LYS A 33 25.09 11.84 -6.33
N LYS A 34 24.91 11.55 -7.61
CA LYS A 34 24.75 12.57 -8.65
C LYS A 34 23.43 13.33 -8.51
N LEU A 35 22.35 12.61 -8.24
CA LEU A 35 21.01 13.19 -8.02
C LEU A 35 20.98 14.09 -6.79
N TYR A 36 21.65 13.71 -5.71
CA TYR A 36 21.73 14.42 -4.44
C TYR A 36 23.12 15.01 -4.19
N SER A 37 23.65 15.75 -5.17
CA SER A 37 25.02 16.31 -5.11
C SER A 37 25.24 17.35 -4.00
N ASN A 38 24.19 18.03 -3.54
CA ASN A 38 24.25 19.00 -2.43
C ASN A 38 23.97 18.35 -1.06
N ILE A 39 23.62 17.07 -1.04
CA ILE A 39 23.27 16.32 0.17
C ILE A 39 24.27 15.17 0.33
N ASN A 40 24.68 14.86 1.55
CA ASN A 40 25.41 13.63 1.80
C ASN A 40 24.47 12.43 1.65
N ALA A 41 24.28 11.98 0.41
CA ALA A 41 23.34 10.92 0.06
C ALA A 41 23.62 9.61 0.83
N VAL A 42 24.91 9.27 1.07
CA VAL A 42 25.26 8.05 1.84
C VAL A 42 24.79 8.17 3.27
N GLN A 43 25.09 9.28 3.94
CA GLN A 43 24.65 9.50 5.32
C GLN A 43 23.12 9.53 5.42
N MET A 44 22.44 10.16 4.47
CA MET A 44 20.98 10.21 4.42
C MET A 44 20.39 8.79 4.33
N LEU A 45 20.85 7.97 3.39
CA LEU A 45 20.39 6.60 3.19
C LEU A 45 20.73 5.70 4.41
N ASP A 46 21.93 5.83 4.97
CA ASP A 46 22.37 5.07 6.15
C ASP A 46 21.56 5.43 7.40
N THR A 47 21.21 6.72 7.56
CA THR A 47 20.36 7.18 8.67
C THR A 47 18.92 6.66 8.51
N ALA A 48 18.44 6.55 7.28
CA ALA A 48 17.13 5.96 6.99
C ALA A 48 17.11 4.42 7.07
N GLY A 49 18.25 3.76 7.35
CA GLY A 49 18.33 2.30 7.44
C GLY A 49 18.38 1.58 6.09
N ILE A 50 18.43 2.32 4.99
CA ILE A 50 18.44 1.80 3.61
C ILE A 50 19.74 2.11 2.87
N GLY A 51 20.81 2.36 3.60
CA GLY A 51 22.11 2.75 3.03
C GLY A 51 23.02 1.58 2.70
N PRO A 52 24.18 1.89 2.08
CA PRO A 52 25.19 0.90 1.71
C PRO A 52 25.70 0.07 2.89
N LYS A 53 25.75 0.63 4.09
CA LYS A 53 26.18 -0.09 5.31
C LYS A 53 25.25 -1.28 5.64
N ASN A 54 24.01 -1.25 5.16
CA ASN A 54 23.03 -2.33 5.33
C ASN A 54 23.03 -3.29 4.12
N GLY A 55 24.04 -3.20 3.22
CA GLY A 55 24.18 -4.08 2.07
C GLY A 55 23.32 -3.68 0.86
N ILE A 56 22.62 -2.55 0.91
CA ILE A 56 21.79 -2.07 -0.19
C ILE A 56 22.67 -1.47 -1.29
N GLN A 57 22.47 -1.90 -2.52
CA GLN A 57 23.27 -1.49 -3.69
C GLN A 57 22.48 -0.74 -4.76
N GLN A 58 21.16 -0.85 -4.73
CA GLN A 58 20.24 -0.21 -5.68
C GLN A 58 19.04 0.36 -4.96
N TRP A 59 18.51 1.46 -5.47
CA TRP A 59 17.34 2.17 -4.95
C TRP A 59 16.35 2.41 -6.06
N ILE A 60 15.07 2.26 -5.75
CA ILE A 60 13.99 2.69 -6.65
C ILE A 60 13.62 4.12 -6.29
N MET A 61 13.65 5.01 -7.28
CA MET A 61 13.20 6.39 -7.18
C MET A 61 11.95 6.57 -8.03
N GLY A 62 10.87 7.05 -7.42
CA GLY A 62 9.61 7.28 -8.14
C GLY A 62 9.62 8.56 -8.96
N ASP A 63 10.02 9.68 -8.35
CA ASP A 63 10.03 10.99 -9.00
C ASP A 63 11.42 11.65 -8.87
N THR A 64 12.20 11.57 -9.93
CA THR A 64 13.53 12.16 -9.98
C THR A 64 13.48 13.68 -10.17
N GLY A 65 12.36 14.24 -10.65
CA GLY A 65 12.17 15.67 -10.83
C GLY A 65 12.09 16.39 -9.48
N ILE A 66 11.23 15.92 -8.57
CA ILE A 66 11.15 16.44 -7.19
C ILE A 66 12.50 16.28 -6.48
N ALA A 67 13.13 15.10 -6.59
CA ALA A 67 14.41 14.83 -5.93
C ALA A 67 15.51 15.79 -6.40
N ALA A 68 15.64 16.01 -7.71
CA ALA A 68 16.58 16.96 -8.28
C ALA A 68 16.28 18.41 -7.87
N ARG A 69 15.00 18.80 -7.82
CA ARG A 69 14.59 20.13 -7.35
C ARG A 69 14.92 20.33 -5.88
N PHE A 70 14.58 19.34 -5.02
CA PHE A 70 14.90 19.37 -3.60
C PHE A 70 16.40 19.51 -3.36
N ASN A 71 17.23 18.74 -4.09
CA ASN A 71 18.68 18.85 -4.02
C ASN A 71 19.19 20.27 -4.37
N LYS A 72 18.63 20.91 -5.39
CA LYS A 72 18.98 22.30 -5.75
C LYS A 72 18.60 23.32 -4.68
N LEU A 73 17.57 23.05 -3.89
CA LEU A 73 17.14 23.89 -2.77
C LEU A 73 17.97 23.64 -1.50
N PHE A 74 18.75 22.55 -1.46
CA PHE A 74 19.55 22.21 -0.29
C PHE A 74 20.86 23.01 -0.29
N THR A 75 20.75 24.28 0.11
CA THR A 75 21.84 25.26 0.16
C THR A 75 21.85 25.96 1.53
N ALA A 76 22.97 26.55 1.92
CA ALA A 76 23.13 27.16 3.24
C ALA A 76 22.12 28.29 3.50
N ASP A 77 21.81 29.10 2.49
CA ASP A 77 20.84 30.20 2.57
C ASP A 77 19.39 29.70 2.68
N LYS A 78 19.07 28.51 2.15
CA LYS A 78 17.74 27.89 2.21
C LYS A 78 17.56 26.96 3.42
N LEU A 79 18.63 26.62 4.13
CA LEU A 79 18.57 25.68 5.26
C LEU A 79 17.56 26.07 6.35
N PRO A 80 17.41 27.37 6.76
CA PRO A 80 16.37 27.76 7.71
C PRO A 80 14.97 27.41 7.20
N LEU A 81 14.65 27.73 5.96
CA LEU A 81 13.35 27.42 5.33
C LEU A 81 13.11 25.90 5.26
N LEU A 82 14.13 25.11 4.93
CA LEU A 82 14.01 23.64 4.87
C LEU A 82 13.78 23.04 6.26
N LYS A 83 14.38 23.62 7.32
CA LYS A 83 14.10 23.20 8.71
C LYS A 83 12.66 23.52 9.13
N GLU A 84 12.19 24.73 8.82
CA GLU A 84 10.79 25.11 9.08
C GLU A 84 9.82 24.18 8.33
N TYR A 85 10.13 23.86 7.08
CA TYR A 85 9.36 22.93 6.26
C TYR A 85 9.31 21.52 6.88
N ALA A 86 10.44 21.00 7.37
CA ALA A 86 10.49 19.72 8.05
C ALA A 86 9.65 19.72 9.33
N VAL A 87 9.76 20.77 10.17
CA VAL A 87 8.94 20.94 11.37
C VAL A 87 7.45 20.99 11.01
N PHE A 88 7.10 21.80 10.00
CA PHE A 88 5.71 21.89 9.53
C PHE A 88 5.16 20.52 9.10
N ASN A 89 5.92 19.74 8.35
CA ASN A 89 5.46 18.41 7.92
C ASN A 89 5.26 17.46 9.11
N VAL A 90 6.17 17.45 10.10
CA VAL A 90 6.04 16.62 11.30
C VAL A 90 4.80 17.03 12.10
N LEU A 91 4.60 18.33 12.34
CA LEU A 91 3.42 18.82 13.06
C LEU A 91 2.12 18.53 12.31
N SER A 92 2.12 18.69 10.99
CA SER A 92 0.95 18.40 10.16
C SER A 92 0.60 16.93 10.13
N ALA A 93 1.59 16.05 10.07
CA ALA A 93 1.39 14.60 10.08
C ALA A 93 0.81 14.09 11.41
N HIS A 94 1.12 14.78 12.52
CA HIS A 94 0.68 14.39 13.86
C HIS A 94 -0.40 15.30 14.45
N ALA A 95 -0.98 16.20 13.65
CA ALA A 95 -1.91 17.22 14.15
C ALA A 95 -3.12 16.63 14.91
N ASP A 96 -3.57 15.44 14.51
CA ASP A 96 -4.72 14.74 15.12
C ASP A 96 -4.42 14.18 16.52
N VAL A 97 -3.15 13.96 16.85
CA VAL A 97 -2.69 13.38 18.12
C VAL A 97 -1.93 14.39 19.01
N LEU A 98 -1.80 15.64 18.53
CA LEU A 98 -1.23 16.74 19.29
C LEU A 98 -2.27 17.43 20.19
N THR A 99 -2.12 18.73 20.42
CA THR A 99 -3.10 19.48 21.21
C THR A 99 -4.37 19.80 20.44
N PRO A 100 -5.50 20.12 21.12
CA PRO A 100 -6.75 20.51 20.45
C PRO A 100 -6.61 21.66 19.44
N ALA A 101 -5.64 22.56 19.64
CA ALA A 101 -5.37 23.64 18.70
C ALA A 101 -4.87 23.13 17.33
N TYR A 102 -3.92 22.20 17.33
CA TYR A 102 -3.43 21.58 16.09
C TYR A 102 -4.50 20.74 15.39
N TYR A 103 -5.25 19.97 16.17
CA TYR A 103 -6.38 19.19 15.66
C TYR A 103 -7.40 20.09 14.94
N LYS A 104 -7.78 21.20 15.57
CA LYS A 104 -8.77 22.15 15.02
C LYS A 104 -8.32 22.76 13.68
N GLU A 105 -7.04 23.14 13.56
CA GLU A 105 -6.48 23.66 12.31
C GLU A 105 -6.45 22.58 11.20
N ALA A 106 -6.03 21.37 11.54
CA ALA A 106 -6.03 20.25 10.59
C ALA A 106 -7.44 19.89 10.12
N LEU A 107 -8.42 19.92 11.05
CA LEU A 107 -9.82 19.67 10.74
C LEU A 107 -10.39 20.75 9.82
N ALA A 108 -10.12 22.03 10.08
CA ALA A 108 -10.57 23.13 9.22
C ALA A 108 -10.04 22.97 7.79
N TYR A 109 -8.78 22.61 7.64
CA TYR A 109 -8.19 22.32 6.33
C TYR A 109 -8.84 21.10 5.64
N ARG A 110 -9.08 20.01 6.39
CA ARG A 110 -9.79 18.84 5.85
C ARG A 110 -11.20 19.17 5.36
N MET A 111 -11.96 19.95 6.12
CA MET A 111 -13.30 20.38 5.73
C MET A 111 -13.29 21.16 4.42
N ILE A 112 -12.36 22.08 4.23
CA ILE A 112 -12.17 22.82 2.96
C ILE A 112 -11.87 21.85 1.82
N ARG A 113 -10.95 20.90 2.03
CA ARG A 113 -10.52 19.95 0.99
C ARG A 113 -11.60 18.96 0.58
N THR A 114 -12.43 18.52 1.52
CA THR A 114 -13.49 17.52 1.30
C THR A 114 -14.85 18.13 0.98
N GLY A 115 -15.02 19.46 1.13
CA GLY A 115 -16.32 20.12 1.00
C GLY A 115 -17.28 19.81 2.15
N ALA A 116 -16.80 19.29 3.27
CA ALA A 116 -17.64 18.99 4.43
C ALA A 116 -18.13 20.29 5.10
N GLU A 117 -19.43 20.39 5.32
CA GLU A 117 -20.05 21.58 5.93
C GLU A 117 -20.13 21.51 7.46
N LYS A 118 -20.01 20.30 8.02
CA LYS A 118 -20.14 20.07 9.46
C LYS A 118 -19.02 19.18 9.96
N GLU A 119 -18.60 19.47 11.18
CA GLU A 119 -17.70 18.63 11.95
C GLU A 119 -18.40 17.31 12.35
N LYS A 120 -17.67 16.21 12.32
CA LYS A 120 -18.14 14.91 12.79
C LYS A 120 -18.31 14.95 14.32
N SER A 121 -19.18 14.09 14.87
CA SER A 121 -19.28 13.95 16.33
C SER A 121 -17.95 13.54 16.95
N ALA A 122 -17.71 13.91 18.21
CA ALA A 122 -16.50 13.53 18.94
C ALA A 122 -16.31 12.00 18.98
N THR A 123 -17.40 11.24 19.12
CA THR A 123 -17.37 9.77 19.06
C THR A 123 -16.81 9.29 17.71
N ARG A 124 -17.34 9.80 16.60
CA ARG A 124 -16.89 9.40 15.27
C ARG A 124 -15.44 9.80 14.98
N GLN A 125 -15.00 10.96 15.46
CA GLN A 125 -13.61 11.40 15.37
C GLN A 125 -12.67 10.46 16.14
N THR A 126 -13.06 10.04 17.34
CA THR A 126 -12.30 9.09 18.16
C THR A 126 -12.24 7.71 17.50
N GLU A 127 -13.35 7.23 16.94
CA GLU A 127 -13.40 5.97 16.20
C GLU A 127 -12.42 5.99 15.02
N GLU A 128 -12.48 7.02 14.17
CA GLU A 128 -11.61 7.17 13.01
C GLU A 128 -10.13 7.29 13.38
N LEU A 129 -9.84 7.98 14.48
CA LEU A 129 -8.47 8.08 14.99
C LEU A 129 -7.96 6.70 15.46
N ASN A 130 -8.78 5.96 16.20
CA ASN A 130 -8.44 4.63 16.65
C ASN A 130 -8.28 3.67 15.45
N GLU A 131 -9.19 3.72 14.47
CA GLU A 131 -9.08 2.96 13.23
C GLU A 131 -7.74 3.26 12.51
N ALA A 132 -7.34 4.53 12.41
CA ALA A 132 -6.10 4.94 11.76
C ALA A 132 -4.83 4.52 12.53
N LEU A 133 -4.86 4.51 13.86
CA LEU A 133 -3.71 4.18 14.69
C LEU A 133 -3.56 2.68 14.96
N LEU A 134 -4.67 1.94 15.02
CA LEU A 134 -4.74 0.54 15.46
C LEU A 134 -5.34 -0.37 14.38
N ASP A 135 -5.29 0.04 13.12
CA ASP A 135 -5.95 -0.63 11.99
C ASP A 135 -5.61 -2.14 11.90
N GLU A 136 -4.35 -2.51 12.04
CA GLU A 136 -3.91 -3.91 12.02
C GLU A 136 -4.34 -4.69 13.26
N THR A 137 -4.37 -4.03 14.43
CA THR A 137 -4.88 -4.64 15.67
C THR A 137 -6.38 -4.90 15.55
N TYR A 138 -7.13 -3.93 15.01
CA TYR A 138 -8.54 -4.10 14.69
C TYR A 138 -8.76 -5.19 13.63
N GLY A 139 -7.90 -5.23 12.61
CA GLY A 139 -7.94 -6.29 11.59
C GLY A 139 -7.81 -7.68 12.17
N ARG A 140 -6.87 -7.87 13.09
CA ARG A 140 -6.67 -9.13 13.80
C ARG A 140 -7.88 -9.53 14.64
N LEU A 141 -8.49 -8.56 15.34
CA LEU A 141 -9.71 -8.78 16.13
C LEU A 141 -10.90 -9.08 15.23
N TYR A 142 -11.07 -8.32 14.15
CA TYR A 142 -12.14 -8.49 13.18
C TYR A 142 -12.10 -9.87 12.55
N ALA A 143 -10.97 -10.30 12.05
CA ALA A 143 -10.79 -11.60 11.43
C ALA A 143 -11.18 -12.73 12.41
N LYS A 144 -10.65 -12.67 13.64
CA LYS A 144 -10.96 -13.65 14.68
C LYS A 144 -12.45 -13.73 15.03
N THR A 145 -13.18 -12.62 14.90
CA THR A 145 -14.58 -12.52 15.34
C THR A 145 -15.56 -12.87 14.21
N TYR A 146 -15.24 -12.48 12.98
CA TYR A 146 -16.22 -12.45 11.89
C TYR A 146 -15.89 -13.33 10.68
N PHE A 147 -14.70 -13.94 10.63
CA PHE A 147 -14.30 -14.72 9.47
C PHE A 147 -13.50 -15.97 9.89
N ASP A 148 -14.09 -17.16 9.68
CA ASP A 148 -13.52 -18.43 10.07
C ASP A 148 -12.76 -19.13 8.92
N ASP A 149 -12.00 -20.17 9.27
CA ASP A 149 -11.21 -20.94 8.30
C ASP A 149 -12.10 -21.67 7.29
N GLU A 150 -13.31 -22.09 7.68
CA GLU A 150 -14.27 -22.74 6.79
C GLU A 150 -14.70 -21.79 5.67
N SER A 151 -15.03 -20.54 6.01
CA SER A 151 -15.33 -19.49 5.05
C SER A 151 -14.15 -19.20 4.12
N LYS A 152 -12.92 -19.18 4.67
CA LYS A 152 -11.69 -18.98 3.89
C LYS A 152 -11.53 -20.07 2.82
N GLU A 153 -11.70 -21.34 3.19
CA GLU A 153 -11.58 -22.45 2.25
C GLU A 153 -12.75 -22.48 1.24
N GLN A 154 -13.95 -22.11 1.66
CA GLN A 154 -15.08 -22.01 0.74
C GLN A 154 -14.84 -20.94 -0.34
N VAL A 155 -14.38 -19.75 0.04
CA VAL A 155 -14.04 -18.67 -0.93
C VAL A 155 -12.90 -19.09 -1.85
N LYS A 156 -11.86 -19.77 -1.34
CA LYS A 156 -10.80 -20.35 -2.20
C LYS A 156 -11.37 -21.28 -3.26
N SER A 157 -12.34 -22.10 -2.90
CA SER A 157 -12.99 -23.01 -3.86
C SER A 157 -13.70 -22.24 -4.99
N TYR A 158 -14.30 -21.08 -4.69
CA TYR A 158 -14.91 -20.22 -5.72
C TYR A 158 -13.86 -19.59 -6.64
N VAL A 159 -12.72 -19.18 -6.09
CA VAL A 159 -11.59 -18.70 -6.91
C VAL A 159 -11.13 -19.77 -7.87
N ASP A 160 -11.02 -21.03 -7.45
CA ASP A 160 -10.59 -22.13 -8.30
C ASP A 160 -11.60 -22.41 -9.43
N ILE A 161 -12.90 -22.36 -9.15
CA ILE A 161 -13.95 -22.49 -10.17
C ILE A 161 -13.78 -21.38 -11.22
N ILE A 162 -13.64 -20.14 -10.81
CA ILE A 162 -13.53 -18.98 -11.69
C ILE A 162 -12.23 -19.01 -12.48
N ARG A 163 -11.09 -19.39 -11.86
CA ARG A 163 -9.82 -19.60 -12.54
C ARG A 163 -9.91 -20.62 -13.67
N ASN A 164 -10.59 -21.73 -13.42
CA ASN A 164 -10.78 -22.77 -14.44
C ASN A 164 -11.58 -22.26 -15.64
N GLU A 165 -12.60 -21.42 -15.41
CA GLU A 165 -13.35 -20.79 -16.49
C GLU A 165 -12.51 -19.74 -17.24
N TYR A 166 -11.68 -18.96 -16.54
CA TYR A 166 -10.73 -18.03 -17.17
C TYR A 166 -9.69 -18.77 -18.03
N GLU A 167 -9.18 -19.92 -17.60
CA GLU A 167 -8.26 -20.74 -18.41
C GLU A 167 -8.91 -21.22 -19.71
N LYS A 168 -10.18 -21.64 -19.66
CA LYS A 168 -10.95 -22.00 -20.87
C LYS A 168 -11.15 -20.80 -21.79
N LEU A 169 -11.51 -19.63 -21.20
CA LEU A 169 -11.68 -18.38 -21.95
C LEU A 169 -10.38 -17.99 -22.66
N LEU A 170 -9.25 -17.93 -21.94
CA LEU A 170 -7.95 -17.57 -22.49
C LEU A 170 -7.53 -18.55 -23.60
N THR A 171 -7.77 -19.84 -23.41
CA THR A 171 -7.46 -20.87 -24.41
C THR A 171 -8.27 -20.66 -25.69
N GLY A 172 -9.54 -20.25 -25.58
CA GLY A 172 -10.45 -20.03 -26.70
C GLY A 172 -10.22 -18.73 -27.48
N LEU A 173 -9.44 -17.76 -26.98
CA LEU A 173 -9.20 -16.49 -27.67
C LEU A 173 -8.51 -16.71 -29.03
N THR A 174 -9.04 -16.12 -30.10
CA THR A 174 -8.52 -16.28 -31.45
C THR A 174 -7.49 -15.21 -31.84
N TRP A 175 -7.54 -14.05 -31.21
CA TRP A 175 -6.64 -12.91 -31.49
C TRP A 175 -5.27 -13.03 -30.83
N MET A 176 -5.20 -13.68 -29.65
CA MET A 176 -3.97 -13.81 -28.87
C MET A 176 -3.07 -14.91 -29.43
N SER A 177 -1.78 -14.62 -29.56
CA SER A 177 -0.78 -15.61 -30.03
C SER A 177 -0.63 -16.78 -29.05
N PRO A 178 -0.23 -17.99 -29.52
CA PRO A 178 -0.01 -19.14 -28.62
C PRO A 178 0.99 -18.86 -27.49
N ALA A 179 2.06 -18.11 -27.77
CA ALA A 179 3.09 -17.78 -26.79
C ALA A 179 2.51 -16.87 -25.69
N THR A 180 1.76 -15.83 -26.06
CA THR A 180 1.11 -14.93 -25.11
C THR A 180 0.04 -15.65 -24.30
N LYS A 181 -0.76 -16.54 -24.91
CA LYS A 181 -1.72 -17.39 -24.18
C LYS A 181 -1.05 -18.22 -23.08
N GLN A 182 0.07 -18.87 -23.38
CA GLN A 182 0.81 -19.67 -22.40
C GLN A 182 1.25 -18.79 -21.20
N LYS A 183 1.72 -17.58 -21.48
CA LYS A 183 2.10 -16.62 -20.44
C LYS A 183 0.90 -16.12 -19.62
N ALA A 184 -0.22 -15.83 -20.26
CA ALA A 184 -1.46 -15.45 -19.59
C ALA A 184 -1.97 -16.57 -18.66
N ILE A 185 -1.99 -17.82 -19.14
CA ILE A 185 -2.38 -18.99 -18.34
C ILE A 185 -1.40 -19.20 -17.18
N LEU A 186 -0.09 -19.05 -17.41
CA LEU A 186 0.91 -19.13 -16.35
C LEU A 186 0.65 -18.08 -15.27
N LYS A 187 0.43 -16.82 -15.67
CA LYS A 187 0.13 -15.73 -14.77
C LYS A 187 -1.13 -15.98 -13.94
N LEU A 188 -2.19 -16.52 -14.56
CA LEU A 188 -3.41 -16.94 -13.88
C LEU A 188 -3.15 -18.05 -12.83
N LYS A 189 -2.34 -19.05 -13.19
CA LYS A 189 -2.05 -20.20 -12.32
C LYS A 189 -1.13 -19.88 -11.16
N THR A 190 -0.21 -18.92 -11.34
CA THR A 190 0.75 -18.50 -10.30
C THR A 190 0.25 -17.34 -9.45
N MET A 191 -0.96 -16.85 -9.71
CA MET A 191 -1.58 -15.78 -8.95
C MET A 191 -1.81 -16.19 -7.49
N ASP A 192 -1.25 -15.43 -6.56
CA ASP A 192 -1.43 -15.64 -5.12
C ASP A 192 -2.82 -15.24 -4.65
N LEU A 193 -3.29 -15.91 -3.60
CA LEU A 193 -4.63 -15.70 -3.01
C LEU A 193 -4.50 -15.22 -1.58
N ASN A 194 -4.84 -13.97 -1.34
CA ASN A 194 -4.93 -13.36 -0.03
C ASN A 194 -6.41 -13.25 0.37
N ILE A 195 -6.91 -14.19 1.19
CA ILE A 195 -8.34 -14.32 1.51
C ILE A 195 -8.55 -14.21 3.00
N GLY A 196 -9.43 -13.28 3.40
CA GLY A 196 -9.91 -13.04 4.75
C GLY A 196 -8.90 -12.30 5.62
N TYR A 197 -7.77 -12.93 5.91
CA TYR A 197 -6.73 -12.42 6.81
C TYR A 197 -5.37 -13.08 6.49
N PRO A 198 -4.24 -12.42 6.87
CA PRO A 198 -2.90 -12.96 6.63
C PRO A 198 -2.62 -14.20 7.50
N GLU A 199 -1.77 -15.10 7.00
CA GLU A 199 -1.29 -16.24 7.77
C GLU A 199 -0.26 -15.81 8.83
N GLU A 200 0.50 -14.76 8.55
CA GLU A 200 1.46 -14.15 9.47
C GLU A 200 1.09 -12.69 9.72
N TRP A 201 1.04 -12.30 10.98
CA TRP A 201 0.81 -10.92 11.38
C TRP A 201 2.13 -10.16 11.54
N PRO A 202 2.15 -8.83 11.26
CA PRO A 202 3.33 -8.03 11.45
C PRO A 202 3.87 -8.13 12.89
N GLY A 203 5.15 -8.52 13.03
CA GLY A 203 5.77 -8.77 14.32
C GLY A 203 5.96 -7.55 15.21
N TYR A 204 5.65 -6.33 14.73
CA TYR A 204 5.68 -5.13 15.57
C TYR A 204 4.45 -4.96 16.44
N LEU A 205 3.33 -5.63 16.12
CA LEU A 205 2.07 -5.52 16.88
C LEU A 205 2.24 -5.93 18.36
N ASP A 206 3.19 -6.79 18.66
CA ASP A 206 3.48 -7.24 20.01
C ASP A 206 4.71 -6.53 20.64
N LYS A 207 5.23 -5.45 20.01
CA LYS A 207 6.50 -4.81 20.42
C LYS A 207 6.37 -3.39 20.96
N TYR A 208 5.16 -2.82 20.99
CA TYR A 208 4.94 -1.51 21.59
C TYR A 208 3.97 -1.61 22.75
N GLU A 209 4.13 -0.72 23.71
CA GLU A 209 3.25 -0.60 24.86
C GLU A 209 2.47 0.71 24.77
N ILE A 210 1.18 0.63 25.09
CA ILE A 210 0.32 1.78 25.28
C ILE A 210 0.36 2.18 26.75
N VAL A 211 0.99 3.32 27.02
CA VAL A 211 1.06 3.89 28.38
C VAL A 211 -0.20 4.68 28.65
N ARG A 212 -0.89 4.37 29.75
CA ARG A 212 -2.14 5.03 30.14
C ARG A 212 -1.89 6.45 30.68
N PRO A 213 -2.87 7.35 30.60
CA PRO A 213 -2.72 8.71 31.12
C PRO A 213 -2.35 8.77 32.60
N GLU A 214 -2.93 7.89 33.43
CA GLU A 214 -2.63 7.77 34.87
C GLU A 214 -1.19 7.29 35.16
N GLU A 215 -0.55 6.69 34.18
CA GLU A 215 0.86 6.24 34.24
C GLU A 215 1.82 7.26 33.59
N GLY A 216 1.29 8.44 33.21
CA GLY A 216 2.05 9.51 32.56
C GLY A 216 2.13 9.40 31.04
N GLY A 217 1.36 8.51 30.44
CA GLY A 217 1.26 8.38 28.98
C GLY A 217 0.47 9.51 28.35
N CYS A 218 0.75 9.78 27.09
CA CYS A 218 -0.06 10.68 26.25
C CYS A 218 -0.15 10.14 24.82
N LEU A 219 -1.20 10.57 24.11
CA LEU A 219 -1.53 10.05 22.79
C LEU A 219 -0.36 10.15 21.81
N ILE A 220 0.30 11.31 21.72
CA ILE A 220 1.43 11.51 20.79
C ILE A 220 2.61 10.57 21.11
N ASN A 221 2.94 10.35 22.38
CA ASN A 221 4.05 9.46 22.74
C ASN A 221 3.72 8.01 22.37
N ASN A 222 2.48 7.56 22.61
CA ASN A 222 2.03 6.24 22.20
C ASN A 222 2.06 6.08 20.67
N THR A 223 1.59 7.08 19.91
CA THR A 223 1.67 7.10 18.45
C THR A 223 3.12 6.98 17.97
N LEU A 224 4.03 7.77 18.51
CA LEU A 224 5.45 7.72 18.13
C LEU A 224 6.12 6.37 18.49
N ASN A 225 5.72 5.73 19.60
CA ASN A 225 6.20 4.40 19.97
C ASN A 225 5.73 3.34 18.96
N MET A 226 4.47 3.40 18.56
CA MET A 226 3.90 2.50 17.55
C MET A 226 4.60 2.68 16.20
N GLU A 227 4.72 3.92 15.70
CA GLU A 227 5.42 4.22 14.46
C GLU A 227 6.89 3.80 14.49
N LYS A 228 7.56 3.93 15.64
CA LYS A 228 8.92 3.47 15.82
C LYS A 228 9.01 1.95 15.67
N ALA A 229 8.16 1.21 16.36
CA ALA A 229 8.11 -0.25 16.28
C ALA A 229 7.83 -0.73 14.85
N GLN A 230 6.91 -0.08 14.16
CA GLN A 230 6.57 -0.37 12.76
C GLN A 230 7.76 -0.10 11.83
N ARG A 231 8.43 1.07 11.97
CA ARG A 231 9.63 1.41 11.17
C ARG A 231 10.77 0.43 11.40
N GLU A 232 11.04 0.05 12.66
CA GLU A 232 12.08 -0.92 13.00
C GLU A 232 11.78 -2.30 12.42
N TRP A 233 10.52 -2.73 12.43
CA TRP A 233 10.10 -3.99 11.82
C TRP A 233 10.21 -3.93 10.29
N ASN A 234 9.71 -2.87 9.64
CA ASN A 234 9.80 -2.67 8.20
C ASN A 234 11.26 -2.67 7.71
N SER A 235 12.16 -2.05 8.48
CA SER A 235 13.59 -2.03 8.13
C SER A 235 14.22 -3.43 8.09
N GLN A 236 13.68 -4.39 8.85
CA GLN A 236 14.15 -5.78 8.85
C GLN A 236 13.70 -6.58 7.62
N LEU A 237 12.71 -6.08 6.86
CA LEU A 237 12.24 -6.69 5.61
C LEU A 237 13.12 -6.30 4.41
N ILE A 238 13.87 -5.21 4.52
CA ILE A 238 14.70 -4.70 3.43
C ILE A 238 15.77 -5.72 3.06
N GLY A 239 15.90 -6.00 1.76
CA GLY A 239 16.85 -7.00 1.24
C GLY A 239 16.42 -8.46 1.41
N LYS A 240 15.26 -8.72 2.00
CA LYS A 240 14.67 -10.06 2.08
C LYS A 240 13.74 -10.33 0.90
N PRO A 241 13.51 -11.59 0.53
CA PRO A 241 12.47 -11.94 -0.42
C PRO A 241 11.11 -11.43 0.06
N VAL A 242 10.25 -11.06 -0.90
CA VAL A 242 8.86 -10.65 -0.60
C VAL A 242 8.13 -11.83 0.06
N SER A 243 7.55 -11.60 1.24
CA SER A 243 6.70 -12.60 1.88
C SER A 243 5.37 -12.73 1.14
N LYS A 244 4.90 -13.96 0.99
CA LYS A 244 3.58 -14.29 0.44
C LYS A 244 2.52 -14.51 1.52
N THR A 245 2.93 -14.51 2.79
CA THR A 245 2.09 -14.78 3.97
C THR A 245 1.78 -13.52 4.78
N LEU A 246 2.62 -12.50 4.65
CA LEU A 246 2.40 -11.18 5.23
C LEU A 246 1.57 -10.32 4.27
N TRP A 247 0.55 -9.69 4.80
CA TRP A 247 -0.13 -8.61 4.09
C TRP A 247 0.54 -7.30 4.47
N ILE A 248 1.07 -6.59 3.47
CA ILE A 248 1.78 -5.33 3.67
C ILE A 248 0.99 -4.27 2.90
N GLY A 249 0.73 -3.13 3.56
CA GLY A 249 0.05 -2.00 2.97
C GLY A 249 -1.41 -1.86 3.41
N GLU A 250 -2.29 -1.42 2.51
CA GLU A 250 -3.65 -0.97 2.84
C GLU A 250 -4.69 -2.10 2.96
N THR A 251 -4.26 -3.34 3.21
CA THR A 251 -5.13 -4.52 3.18
C THR A 251 -5.46 -5.02 4.57
N GLN A 252 -6.20 -4.25 5.34
CA GLN A 252 -6.64 -4.72 6.65
C GLN A 252 -7.87 -5.61 6.54
N PRO A 253 -7.99 -6.69 7.35
CA PRO A 253 -9.12 -7.62 7.27
C PRO A 253 -10.50 -7.00 7.38
N GLN A 254 -10.67 -5.89 8.08
CA GLN A 254 -11.95 -5.16 8.18
C GLN A 254 -12.30 -4.32 6.96
N THR A 255 -11.38 -4.21 5.99
CA THR A 255 -11.60 -3.38 4.79
C THR A 255 -12.69 -3.98 3.90
N ILE A 256 -13.67 -3.14 3.52
CA ILE A 256 -14.73 -3.51 2.56
C ILE A 256 -14.24 -3.14 1.16
N ASN A 257 -13.33 -3.94 0.64
CA ASN A 257 -12.79 -3.80 -0.71
C ASN A 257 -12.16 -5.12 -1.16
N ALA A 258 -11.90 -5.24 -2.46
CA ALA A 258 -11.04 -6.25 -3.05
C ALA A 258 -10.11 -5.57 -4.06
N PHE A 259 -8.95 -6.15 -4.37
CA PHE A 259 -8.06 -5.60 -5.37
C PHE A 259 -7.07 -6.65 -5.89
N TYR A 260 -6.60 -6.42 -7.11
CA TYR A 260 -5.46 -7.11 -7.68
C TYR A 260 -4.18 -6.29 -7.49
N ASP A 261 -3.14 -6.90 -6.93
CA ASP A 261 -1.79 -6.30 -6.86
C ASP A 261 -0.92 -6.84 -7.99
N GLN A 262 -0.65 -6.00 -8.98
CA GLN A 262 0.18 -6.36 -10.13
C GLN A 262 1.64 -6.62 -9.78
N THR A 263 2.14 -6.02 -8.70
CA THR A 263 3.55 -6.17 -8.26
C THR A 263 3.82 -7.48 -7.55
N GLN A 264 2.76 -8.12 -7.04
CA GLN A 264 2.80 -9.42 -6.38
C GLN A 264 2.14 -10.53 -7.21
N ASN A 265 1.41 -10.17 -8.26
CA ASN A 265 0.50 -11.06 -8.99
C ASN A 265 -0.46 -11.75 -8.02
N SER A 266 -1.15 -10.98 -7.19
CA SER A 266 -2.08 -11.48 -6.17
C SER A 266 -3.45 -10.83 -6.25
N ILE A 267 -4.50 -11.60 -5.92
CA ILE A 267 -5.83 -11.06 -5.62
C ILE A 267 -6.06 -11.05 -4.11
N ASN A 268 -6.64 -9.96 -3.63
CA ASN A 268 -6.74 -9.65 -2.22
C ASN A 268 -8.21 -9.42 -1.83
N PHE A 269 -8.71 -10.25 -0.92
CA PHE A 269 -10.08 -10.23 -0.43
C PHE A 269 -10.08 -10.16 1.10
N PRO A 270 -10.00 -8.97 1.71
CA PRO A 270 -10.17 -8.80 3.15
C PRO A 270 -11.49 -9.40 3.65
N ALA A 271 -11.53 -9.84 4.90
CA ALA A 271 -12.74 -10.43 5.49
C ALA A 271 -13.95 -9.50 5.47
N GLY A 272 -13.73 -8.17 5.41
CA GLY A 272 -14.78 -7.16 5.37
C GLY A 272 -15.66 -7.22 4.13
N ILE A 273 -15.10 -7.52 2.94
CA ILE A 273 -15.89 -7.71 1.72
C ILE A 273 -16.54 -9.10 1.68
N LEU A 274 -16.00 -10.06 2.44
CA LEU A 274 -16.49 -11.43 2.51
C LEU A 274 -17.61 -11.58 3.55
N GLN A 275 -18.56 -10.65 3.50
CA GLN A 275 -19.76 -10.59 4.31
C GLN A 275 -20.98 -10.32 3.43
N ALA A 276 -22.19 -10.50 3.97
CA ALA A 276 -23.41 -10.15 3.26
C ALA A 276 -23.41 -8.65 2.86
N PRO A 277 -23.85 -8.30 1.65
CA PRO A 277 -24.57 -9.11 0.67
C PRO A 277 -23.67 -9.86 -0.33
N PHE A 278 -22.34 -9.74 -0.27
CA PHE A 278 -21.44 -10.34 -1.25
C PHE A 278 -21.24 -11.84 -1.02
N TYR A 279 -21.10 -12.24 0.25
CA TYR A 279 -20.85 -13.61 0.65
C TYR A 279 -21.62 -13.94 1.94
N ASP A 280 -22.23 -15.14 1.95
CA ASP A 280 -22.82 -15.75 3.14
C ASP A 280 -22.43 -17.24 3.16
N LYS A 281 -21.74 -17.67 4.22
CA LYS A 281 -21.27 -19.05 4.35
C LYS A 281 -22.39 -20.10 4.35
N ASN A 282 -23.60 -19.68 4.70
CA ASN A 282 -24.78 -20.57 4.77
C ASN A 282 -25.63 -20.52 3.48
N ALA A 283 -25.33 -19.64 2.55
CA ALA A 283 -26.01 -19.58 1.26
C ALA A 283 -25.56 -20.73 0.34
N ASP A 284 -26.38 -21.05 -0.65
CA ASP A 284 -25.97 -21.96 -1.70
C ASP A 284 -24.80 -21.39 -2.53
N ARG A 285 -24.11 -22.30 -3.20
CA ARG A 285 -22.93 -21.96 -4.01
C ARG A 285 -23.27 -20.98 -5.12
N GLU A 286 -24.41 -21.15 -5.75
CA GLU A 286 -24.87 -20.34 -6.88
C GLU A 286 -25.11 -18.89 -6.45
N THR A 287 -25.72 -18.69 -5.28
CA THR A 287 -25.91 -17.36 -4.67
C THR A 287 -24.56 -16.69 -4.40
N ASN A 288 -23.62 -17.40 -3.78
CA ASN A 288 -22.28 -16.86 -3.52
C ASN A 288 -21.48 -16.58 -4.82
N LEU A 289 -21.61 -17.44 -5.85
CA LEU A 289 -20.99 -17.17 -7.15
C LEU A 289 -21.61 -15.94 -7.84
N GLY A 290 -22.91 -15.69 -7.67
CA GLY A 290 -23.56 -14.47 -8.13
C GLY A 290 -23.16 -13.21 -7.35
N GLY A 291 -22.79 -13.35 -6.09
CA GLY A 291 -22.30 -12.29 -5.22
C GLY A 291 -20.77 -12.11 -5.32
N VAL A 292 -20.02 -12.75 -4.41
CA VAL A 292 -18.56 -12.61 -4.34
C VAL A 292 -17.86 -13.15 -5.58
N GLY A 293 -18.43 -14.14 -6.27
CA GLY A 293 -17.83 -14.68 -7.50
C GLY A 293 -17.69 -13.63 -8.61
N MET A 294 -18.63 -12.68 -8.72
CA MET A 294 -18.50 -11.56 -9.64
C MET A 294 -17.28 -10.67 -9.27
N VAL A 295 -17.09 -10.40 -7.99
CA VAL A 295 -15.94 -9.60 -7.52
C VAL A 295 -14.64 -10.36 -7.78
N ILE A 296 -14.59 -11.67 -7.52
CA ILE A 296 -13.42 -12.52 -7.83
C ILE A 296 -13.07 -12.44 -9.32
N ALA A 297 -14.05 -12.57 -10.21
CA ALA A 297 -13.84 -12.47 -11.65
C ALA A 297 -13.33 -11.08 -12.04
N HIS A 298 -13.84 -10.00 -11.42
CA HIS A 298 -13.38 -8.63 -11.61
C HIS A 298 -11.88 -8.49 -11.26
N GLU A 299 -11.46 -8.96 -10.08
CA GLU A 299 -10.07 -8.86 -9.65
C GLU A 299 -9.12 -9.68 -10.53
N ILE A 300 -9.54 -10.87 -10.96
CA ILE A 300 -8.76 -11.66 -11.92
C ILE A 300 -8.58 -10.90 -13.25
N THR A 301 -9.62 -10.17 -13.70
CA THR A 301 -9.55 -9.38 -14.95
C THR A 301 -8.46 -8.32 -14.88
N HIS A 302 -8.24 -7.70 -13.71
CA HIS A 302 -7.19 -6.70 -13.52
C HIS A 302 -5.78 -7.21 -13.82
N SER A 303 -5.55 -8.53 -13.75
CA SER A 303 -4.25 -9.09 -14.14
C SER A 303 -3.94 -8.94 -15.64
N PHE A 304 -4.96 -8.70 -16.46
CA PHE A 304 -4.89 -8.62 -17.93
C PHE A 304 -5.31 -7.26 -18.49
N ASP A 305 -5.75 -6.32 -17.66
CA ASP A 305 -6.10 -4.96 -18.10
C ASP A 305 -4.87 -4.13 -18.51
N ASN A 306 -5.08 -2.89 -18.96
CA ASN A 306 -4.01 -1.99 -19.42
C ASN A 306 -2.94 -1.67 -18.35
N ASN A 307 -3.16 -1.98 -17.08
CA ASN A 307 -2.15 -1.86 -16.03
C ASN A 307 -1.52 -3.21 -15.71
N GLY A 308 -2.32 -4.22 -15.36
CA GLY A 308 -1.83 -5.55 -15.01
C GLY A 308 -1.10 -6.24 -16.17
N ALA A 309 -1.49 -5.99 -17.42
CA ALA A 309 -0.83 -6.52 -18.60
C ALA A 309 0.65 -6.10 -18.75
N LYS A 310 1.09 -5.05 -18.05
CA LYS A 310 2.50 -4.61 -18.05
C LYS A 310 3.40 -5.44 -17.13
N TYR A 311 2.82 -6.27 -16.26
CA TYR A 311 3.54 -7.08 -15.28
C TYR A 311 3.45 -8.56 -15.60
N ASP A 312 4.56 -9.27 -15.47
CA ASP A 312 4.63 -10.70 -15.71
C ASP A 312 4.06 -11.53 -14.53
N GLU A 313 4.15 -12.85 -14.64
CA GLU A 313 3.71 -13.82 -13.63
C GLU A 313 4.42 -13.72 -12.26
N MET A 314 5.54 -13.00 -12.22
CA MET A 314 6.31 -12.75 -10.98
C MET A 314 6.10 -11.33 -10.44
N GLY A 315 5.16 -10.55 -10.99
CA GLY A 315 4.91 -9.16 -10.61
C GLY A 315 6.00 -8.19 -11.08
N ARG A 316 6.83 -8.56 -12.04
CA ARG A 316 7.88 -7.69 -12.58
C ARG A 316 7.35 -6.88 -13.75
N LEU A 317 7.64 -5.59 -13.78
CA LEU A 317 7.35 -4.72 -14.92
C LEU A 317 8.15 -5.20 -16.14
N ARG A 318 7.51 -5.97 -17.00
CA ARG A 318 8.15 -6.62 -18.13
C ARG A 318 7.15 -6.89 -19.25
N ASN A 319 7.48 -6.49 -20.47
CA ASN A 319 6.67 -6.89 -21.63
C ASN A 319 6.77 -8.41 -21.86
N TRP A 320 5.63 -9.08 -21.82
CA TRP A 320 5.48 -10.52 -22.07
C TRP A 320 4.57 -10.81 -23.28
N TRP A 321 4.08 -9.75 -23.95
CA TRP A 321 3.30 -9.83 -25.17
C TRP A 321 4.19 -9.96 -26.40
N THR A 322 3.69 -10.62 -27.44
CA THR A 322 4.39 -10.63 -28.74
C THR A 322 4.03 -9.39 -29.55
N ALA A 323 4.85 -9.08 -30.58
CA ALA A 323 4.56 -7.94 -31.45
C ALA A 323 3.28 -8.12 -32.29
N LYS A 324 2.69 -9.32 -32.31
CA LYS A 324 1.44 -9.60 -33.00
C LYS A 324 0.21 -9.24 -32.16
N ASP A 325 0.31 -9.28 -30.85
CA ASP A 325 -0.77 -9.04 -29.88
C ASP A 325 -0.83 -7.58 -29.47
#